data_9d35a18b0042ef8a1ae437f20118e06b
#
_entry.id   9d35a18b0042ef8a1ae437f20118e06b
#
_cell.length_a   1.000
_cell.length_b   1.000
_cell.length_c   1.000
_cell.angle_alpha   90.00
_cell.angle_beta   90.00
_cell.angle_gamma   90.00
#
_symmetry.space_group_name_H-M   'P 1'
#
loop_
_entity.id
_entity.type
_entity.pdbx_description
1 polymer ?
#
loop_
_entity_poly.entity_id
_entity_poly.type
_entity_poly.pdbx_seq_one_letter_code
_entity_poly.pdbx_strand_id
1 'polypeptide(L)'
;MLVGSAVRRVAIVGGVRIPFARAYTAYAQSTNQDMLTAALRAVVDRFKLQGERLGDVAAGAVIKHTKDYNLTRESVLSSGLDPQTPGLDLQRACGTSLEAAIAIGNKIALGQIDSGIAGGTDSISDAPISYPRSYQQLLLASARGRTLAQRIGPWLSLRPKHFKPVLPAVVEPRTGLSMGQSTEVMAKRWQISRQDQDLLAYESHMKAAAAWKEGFYDDLVVEFAGLKADNNMRADTSLEKLAKLRPSFDPQGGTITAGNATPLTDGASAVLLASEEWAARRNLPVLAYLRYGKAWAVDFASGKEGLLMAPAYSVPAMLKDAGLTLQDFDYYEIHEAFAAQVLCTLKAWESPEWCRDALGLAAPLGRIDRSKLNIKGGSIATGHPFAATGTRIVSTLAKILASNPGAKRGLISVCTAGGMGVTAIVER
;
A
#
# COMPACT_ATOMS: atom_id res chain seq x y z
N MET A 1 -25.25 7.55 -19.43
CA MET A 1 -25.78 8.07 -18.16
C MET A 1 -25.67 6.97 -17.12
N LEU A 2 -24.95 7.21 -16.04
CA LEU A 2 -25.00 6.35 -14.85
C LEU A 2 -26.22 6.78 -14.06
N VAL A 3 -27.37 6.17 -14.32
CA VAL A 3 -28.66 6.73 -13.92
C VAL A 3 -29.31 5.93 -12.81
N GLY A 4 -29.67 6.62 -11.74
CA GLY A 4 -31.00 6.49 -11.15
C GLY A 4 -31.24 5.43 -10.09
N SER A 5 -30.20 4.75 -9.57
CA SER A 5 -30.34 4.02 -8.31
C SER A 5 -29.77 4.82 -7.15
N ALA A 6 -30.39 4.74 -5.98
CA ALA A 6 -29.80 5.29 -4.76
C ALA A 6 -28.39 4.71 -4.57
N VAL A 7 -27.43 5.53 -4.13
CA VAL A 7 -26.06 5.10 -3.85
C VAL A 7 -26.09 4.01 -2.77
N ARG A 8 -25.60 2.82 -3.11
CA ARG A 8 -25.59 1.66 -2.20
C ARG A 8 -24.43 1.76 -1.21
N ARG A 9 -24.63 1.21 -0.03
CA ARG A 9 -23.55 1.06 0.94
C ARG A 9 -22.57 -0.03 0.46
N VAL A 10 -21.28 0.20 0.67
CA VAL A 10 -20.21 -0.71 0.27
C VAL A 10 -19.72 -1.46 1.51
N ALA A 11 -20.18 -2.68 1.67
CA ALA A 11 -19.79 -3.54 2.78
C ALA A 11 -18.36 -4.07 2.61
N ILE A 12 -17.55 -3.96 3.64
CA ILE A 12 -16.29 -4.68 3.79
C ILE A 12 -16.63 -6.00 4.49
N VAL A 13 -16.65 -7.06 3.72
CA VAL A 13 -16.97 -8.41 4.23
C VAL A 13 -15.79 -8.98 5.03
N GLY A 14 -14.59 -8.75 4.55
CA GLY A 14 -13.34 -9.11 5.21
C GLY A 14 -12.21 -9.27 4.21
N GLY A 15 -11.00 -9.39 4.72
CA GLY A 15 -9.83 -9.56 3.89
C GLY A 15 -8.86 -10.60 4.45
N VAL A 16 -7.95 -11.02 3.59
CA VAL A 16 -6.88 -11.97 3.91
C VAL A 16 -5.59 -11.50 3.26
N ARG A 17 -4.48 -11.81 3.89
CA ARG A 17 -3.15 -11.65 3.33
C ARG A 17 -2.27 -12.85 3.60
N ILE A 18 -1.22 -13.02 2.84
CA ILE A 18 -0.08 -13.86 3.23
C ILE A 18 0.79 -13.08 4.24
N PRO A 19 1.62 -13.73 5.06
CA PRO A 19 2.61 -13.03 5.87
C PRO A 19 3.47 -12.11 5.00
N PHE A 20 3.84 -10.95 5.50
CA PHE A 20 4.76 -10.08 4.81
C PHE A 20 6.19 -10.48 5.13
N ALA A 21 6.94 -10.87 4.11
CA ALA A 21 8.29 -11.38 4.24
C ALA A 21 9.33 -10.31 3.91
N ARG A 22 10.37 -10.23 4.72
CA ARG A 22 11.54 -9.43 4.36
C ARG A 22 12.09 -9.92 3.02
N ALA A 23 12.40 -8.99 2.12
CA ALA A 23 12.92 -9.30 0.80
C ALA A 23 14.17 -10.21 0.87
N TYR A 24 14.29 -11.08 -0.13
CA TYR A 24 15.37 -12.07 -0.25
C TYR A 24 15.38 -13.14 0.85
N THR A 25 14.23 -13.39 1.51
CA THR A 25 14.08 -14.44 2.51
C THR A 25 13.07 -15.51 2.06
N ALA A 26 11.97 -15.72 2.78
CA ALA A 26 11.01 -16.81 2.54
C ALA A 26 10.41 -16.83 1.13
N TYR A 27 10.24 -15.67 0.48
CA TYR A 27 9.59 -15.55 -0.83
C TYR A 27 10.56 -15.30 -1.99
N ALA A 28 11.86 -15.58 -1.81
CA ALA A 28 12.88 -15.37 -2.84
C ALA A 28 12.63 -16.09 -4.17
N GLN A 29 11.79 -17.14 -4.16
CA GLN A 29 11.41 -17.93 -5.35
C GLN A 29 9.95 -17.73 -5.75
N SER A 30 9.22 -16.82 -5.10
CA SER A 30 7.80 -16.57 -5.36
C SER A 30 7.63 -15.35 -6.25
N THR A 31 6.79 -15.46 -7.26
CA THR A 31 6.45 -14.35 -8.16
C THR A 31 5.29 -13.54 -7.59
N ASN A 32 5.08 -12.34 -8.14
CA ASN A 32 3.88 -11.54 -7.85
C ASN A 32 2.59 -12.32 -8.11
N GLN A 33 2.54 -13.12 -9.19
CA GLN A 33 1.38 -13.94 -9.52
C GLN A 33 1.12 -15.02 -8.47
N ASP A 34 2.16 -15.70 -7.99
CA ASP A 34 2.03 -16.74 -6.94
C ASP A 34 1.45 -16.14 -5.66
N MET A 35 2.00 -15.01 -5.22
CA MET A 35 1.58 -14.34 -3.99
C MET A 35 0.16 -13.77 -4.09
N LEU A 36 -0.19 -13.10 -5.20
CA LEU A 36 -1.54 -12.56 -5.41
C LEU A 36 -2.56 -13.68 -5.52
N THR A 37 -2.23 -14.75 -6.25
CA THR A 37 -3.07 -15.95 -6.35
C THR A 37 -3.34 -16.57 -4.98
N ALA A 38 -2.32 -16.67 -4.12
CA ALA A 38 -2.47 -17.18 -2.76
C ALA A 38 -3.43 -16.31 -1.92
N ALA A 39 -3.28 -14.98 -1.98
CA ALA A 39 -4.18 -14.06 -1.29
C ALA A 39 -5.63 -14.14 -1.80
N LEU A 40 -5.83 -14.25 -3.13
CA LEU A 40 -7.16 -14.41 -3.73
C LEU A 40 -7.78 -15.74 -3.35
N ARG A 41 -7.03 -16.87 -3.43
CA ARG A 41 -7.50 -18.20 -2.98
C ARG A 41 -7.95 -18.17 -1.52
N ALA A 42 -7.16 -17.55 -0.66
CA ALA A 42 -7.49 -17.44 0.74
C ALA A 42 -8.81 -16.66 0.98
N VAL A 43 -9.11 -15.63 0.19
CA VAL A 43 -10.42 -14.95 0.20
C VAL A 43 -11.51 -15.89 -0.33
N VAL A 44 -11.26 -16.59 -1.43
CA VAL A 44 -12.22 -17.55 -2.04
C VAL A 44 -12.56 -18.65 -1.05
N ASP A 45 -11.58 -19.25 -0.41
CA ASP A 45 -11.77 -20.35 0.55
C ASP A 45 -12.51 -19.86 1.80
N ARG A 46 -12.09 -18.73 2.37
CA ARG A 46 -12.69 -18.17 3.58
C ARG A 46 -14.18 -17.82 3.42
N PHE A 47 -14.53 -17.24 2.28
CA PHE A 47 -15.90 -16.80 2.03
C PHE A 47 -16.71 -17.75 1.15
N LYS A 48 -16.17 -18.95 0.86
CA LYS A 48 -16.82 -20.03 0.08
C LYS A 48 -17.27 -19.55 -1.30
N LEU A 49 -16.34 -18.96 -2.03
CA LEU A 49 -16.58 -18.38 -3.36
C LEU A 49 -16.07 -19.25 -4.50
N GLN A 50 -15.79 -20.54 -4.28
CA GLN A 50 -15.33 -21.48 -5.33
C GLN A 50 -16.35 -21.55 -6.45
N GLY A 51 -15.88 -21.30 -7.70
CA GLY A 51 -16.74 -21.26 -8.88
C GLY A 51 -17.71 -20.08 -8.96
N GLU A 52 -17.64 -19.15 -8.01
CA GLU A 52 -18.47 -17.95 -8.02
C GLU A 52 -17.98 -16.92 -9.03
N ARG A 53 -18.89 -16.38 -9.81
CA ARG A 53 -18.62 -15.23 -10.68
C ARG A 53 -18.84 -13.93 -9.91
N LEU A 54 -17.74 -13.22 -9.63
CA LEU A 54 -17.80 -11.86 -9.06
C LEU A 54 -17.94 -10.81 -10.17
N GLY A 55 -18.41 -9.63 -9.79
CA GLY A 55 -18.57 -8.52 -10.72
C GLY A 55 -17.25 -8.00 -11.27
N ASP A 56 -16.21 -7.95 -10.44
CA ASP A 56 -14.85 -7.56 -10.86
C ASP A 56 -13.81 -7.91 -9.78
N VAL A 57 -12.53 -8.02 -10.20
CA VAL A 57 -11.37 -8.06 -9.32
C VAL A 57 -10.40 -6.97 -9.77
N ALA A 58 -10.06 -6.04 -8.89
CA ALA A 58 -9.07 -5.00 -9.15
C ALA A 58 -7.86 -5.19 -8.24
N ALA A 59 -6.69 -5.33 -8.83
CA ALA A 59 -5.45 -5.47 -8.07
C ALA A 59 -4.26 -4.92 -8.88
N GLY A 60 -3.06 -5.04 -8.36
CA GLY A 60 -1.86 -4.66 -9.10
C GLY A 60 -0.58 -4.86 -8.32
N ALA A 61 0.53 -4.53 -8.98
CA ALA A 61 1.86 -4.50 -8.42
C ALA A 61 2.61 -3.26 -8.91
N VAL A 62 3.49 -2.72 -8.09
CA VAL A 62 4.35 -1.58 -8.46
C VAL A 62 5.53 -2.09 -9.29
N ILE A 63 6.16 -3.17 -8.84
CA ILE A 63 7.28 -3.82 -9.50
C ILE A 63 6.79 -5.13 -10.09
N LYS A 64 6.63 -5.20 -11.41
CA LYS A 64 6.18 -6.43 -12.09
C LYS A 64 6.94 -6.66 -13.39
N HIS A 65 7.04 -7.92 -13.78
CA HIS A 65 7.62 -8.32 -15.04
C HIS A 65 6.71 -7.94 -16.23
N THR A 66 7.30 -7.72 -17.40
CA THR A 66 6.56 -7.41 -18.63
C THR A 66 5.62 -8.55 -19.04
N LYS A 67 5.96 -9.81 -18.69
CA LYS A 67 5.08 -10.98 -18.92
C LYS A 67 3.77 -10.89 -18.15
N ASP A 68 3.74 -10.16 -17.03
CA ASP A 68 2.57 -10.02 -16.16
C ASP A 68 1.70 -8.83 -16.60
N TYR A 69 1.45 -8.71 -17.90
CA TYR A 69 0.73 -7.56 -18.48
C TYR A 69 -0.71 -7.40 -17.94
N ASN A 70 -1.36 -8.48 -17.52
CA ASN A 70 -2.59 -8.47 -16.74
C ASN A 70 -2.47 -9.47 -15.58
N LEU A 71 -1.67 -9.13 -14.59
CA LEU A 71 -1.38 -9.91 -13.39
C LEU A 71 -2.65 -10.32 -12.64
N THR A 72 -3.58 -9.39 -12.49
CA THR A 72 -4.84 -9.62 -11.77
C THR A 72 -5.67 -10.70 -12.48
N ARG A 73 -5.80 -10.62 -13.81
CA ARG A 73 -6.58 -11.59 -14.56
C ARG A 73 -6.00 -13.01 -14.46
N GLU A 74 -4.68 -13.14 -14.58
CA GLU A 74 -4.01 -14.45 -14.45
C GLU A 74 -4.17 -15.02 -13.03
N SER A 75 -4.10 -14.16 -12.02
CA SER A 75 -4.34 -14.55 -10.63
C SER A 75 -5.81 -14.96 -10.38
N VAL A 76 -6.79 -14.29 -11.02
CA VAL A 76 -8.20 -14.68 -10.97
C VAL A 76 -8.40 -16.08 -11.56
N LEU A 77 -7.84 -16.36 -12.74
CA LEU A 77 -7.93 -17.68 -13.40
C LEU A 77 -7.33 -18.80 -12.55
N SER A 78 -6.40 -18.46 -11.68
CA SER A 78 -5.72 -19.40 -10.77
C SER A 78 -6.33 -19.44 -9.35
N SER A 79 -7.32 -18.58 -9.03
CA SER A 79 -7.82 -18.39 -7.66
C SER A 79 -8.91 -19.36 -7.22
N GLY A 80 -9.58 -20.03 -8.17
CA GLY A 80 -10.77 -20.85 -7.91
C GLY A 80 -12.10 -20.10 -8.10
N LEU A 81 -12.09 -18.82 -8.46
CA LEU A 81 -13.27 -18.08 -8.93
C LEU A 81 -13.72 -18.61 -10.29
N ASP A 82 -14.98 -18.34 -10.67
CA ASP A 82 -15.46 -18.59 -12.03
C ASP A 82 -14.54 -17.88 -13.05
N PRO A 83 -14.08 -18.57 -14.09
CA PRO A 83 -13.24 -17.99 -15.14
C PRO A 83 -13.86 -16.80 -15.88
N GLN A 84 -15.15 -16.56 -15.77
CA GLN A 84 -15.81 -15.38 -16.33
C GLN A 84 -15.72 -14.14 -15.41
N THR A 85 -15.12 -14.24 -14.22
CA THR A 85 -14.84 -13.09 -13.36
C THR A 85 -13.77 -12.21 -14.01
N PRO A 86 -14.05 -10.94 -14.34
CA PRO A 86 -13.05 -10.06 -14.95
C PRO A 86 -11.94 -9.69 -13.97
N GLY A 87 -10.79 -9.25 -14.51
CA GLY A 87 -9.66 -8.78 -13.72
C GLY A 87 -9.08 -7.49 -14.29
N LEU A 88 -8.82 -6.52 -13.44
CA LEU A 88 -8.27 -5.20 -13.76
C LEU A 88 -6.95 -4.96 -13.03
N ASP A 89 -5.88 -4.71 -13.79
CA ASP A 89 -4.64 -4.17 -13.22
C ASP A 89 -4.72 -2.66 -13.07
N LEU A 90 -4.36 -2.17 -11.89
CA LEU A 90 -4.13 -0.75 -11.66
C LEU A 90 -2.86 -0.53 -10.82
N GLN A 91 -2.33 0.70 -10.85
CA GLN A 91 -1.15 1.03 -10.09
C GLN A 91 -1.19 2.50 -9.62
N ARG A 92 -1.02 2.69 -8.32
CA ARG A 92 -0.82 3.99 -7.67
C ARG A 92 0.24 3.85 -6.57
N ALA A 93 1.39 3.31 -6.94
CA ALA A 93 2.49 3.03 -6.02
C ALA A 93 1.99 2.39 -4.70
N CYS A 94 2.41 2.88 -3.53
CA CYS A 94 2.01 2.34 -2.21
C CYS A 94 0.49 2.34 -1.96
N GLY A 95 -0.26 3.20 -2.66
CA GLY A 95 -1.73 3.31 -2.54
C GLY A 95 -2.52 2.36 -3.45
N THR A 96 -1.86 1.50 -4.23
CA THR A 96 -2.48 0.67 -5.28
C THR A 96 -3.70 -0.09 -4.79
N SER A 97 -3.59 -0.91 -3.75
CA SER A 97 -4.73 -1.72 -3.32
C SER A 97 -5.80 -0.94 -2.56
N LEU A 98 -5.48 0.21 -1.96
CA LEU A 98 -6.51 1.11 -1.44
C LEU A 98 -7.29 1.74 -2.58
N GLU A 99 -6.63 2.18 -3.65
CA GLU A 99 -7.29 2.66 -4.87
C GLU A 99 -8.13 1.56 -5.52
N ALA A 100 -7.65 0.32 -5.53
CA ALA A 100 -8.43 -0.84 -6.00
C ALA A 100 -9.71 -1.03 -5.18
N ALA A 101 -9.63 -0.89 -3.85
CA ALA A 101 -10.80 -0.96 -2.97
C ALA A 101 -11.79 0.17 -3.26
N ILE A 102 -11.31 1.39 -3.47
CA ILE A 102 -12.14 2.53 -3.86
C ILE A 102 -12.80 2.30 -5.23
N ALA A 103 -12.05 1.78 -6.21
CA ALA A 103 -12.57 1.52 -7.56
C ALA A 103 -13.67 0.45 -7.55
N ILE A 104 -13.47 -0.67 -6.85
CA ILE A 104 -14.49 -1.72 -6.66
C ILE A 104 -15.67 -1.16 -5.87
N GLY A 105 -15.41 -0.43 -4.79
CA GLY A 105 -16.45 0.22 -3.97
C GLY A 105 -17.34 1.16 -4.80
N ASN A 106 -16.75 1.98 -5.65
CA ASN A 106 -17.49 2.88 -6.54
C ASN A 106 -18.42 2.12 -7.50
N LYS A 107 -17.95 1.01 -8.09
CA LYS A 107 -18.79 0.16 -8.95
C LYS A 107 -19.95 -0.45 -8.18
N ILE A 108 -19.72 -0.90 -6.94
CA ILE A 108 -20.76 -1.43 -6.06
C ILE A 108 -21.76 -0.32 -5.68
N ALA A 109 -21.26 0.83 -5.25
CA ALA A 109 -22.09 1.98 -4.84
C ALA A 109 -23.02 2.46 -5.96
N LEU A 110 -22.52 2.46 -7.21
CA LEU A 110 -23.29 2.83 -8.42
C LEU A 110 -24.18 1.70 -8.97
N GLY A 111 -24.22 0.53 -8.34
CA GLY A 111 -25.01 -0.59 -8.80
C GLY A 111 -24.52 -1.29 -10.08
N GLN A 112 -23.29 -1.08 -10.48
CA GLN A 112 -22.69 -1.71 -11.66
C GLN A 112 -22.33 -3.17 -11.40
N ILE A 113 -21.92 -3.48 -10.18
CA ILE A 113 -21.62 -4.83 -9.68
C ILE A 113 -22.17 -4.99 -8.27
N ASP A 114 -22.39 -6.24 -7.84
CA ASP A 114 -22.84 -6.54 -6.48
C ASP A 114 -21.69 -6.89 -5.53
N SER A 115 -20.58 -7.42 -6.06
CA SER A 115 -19.44 -7.86 -5.29
C SER A 115 -18.16 -7.79 -6.12
N GLY A 116 -17.04 -7.65 -5.44
CA GLY A 116 -15.72 -7.68 -6.06
C GLY A 116 -14.60 -7.82 -5.03
N ILE A 117 -13.43 -8.17 -5.50
CA ILE A 117 -12.22 -8.25 -4.66
C ILE A 117 -11.27 -7.13 -5.07
N ALA A 118 -10.74 -6.43 -4.08
CA ALA A 118 -9.62 -5.52 -4.25
C ALA A 118 -8.36 -6.15 -3.65
N GLY A 119 -7.20 -5.97 -4.30
CA GLY A 119 -5.96 -6.55 -3.81
C GLY A 119 -4.71 -5.85 -4.32
N GLY A 120 -3.58 -6.37 -3.90
CA GLY A 120 -2.28 -5.95 -4.38
C GLY A 120 -1.17 -6.87 -3.91
N THR A 121 -0.07 -6.84 -4.62
CA THR A 121 1.13 -7.64 -4.35
C THR A 121 2.36 -6.86 -4.77
N ASP A 122 3.48 -7.11 -4.13
CA ASP A 122 4.80 -6.73 -4.65
C ASP A 122 5.86 -7.73 -4.19
N SER A 123 6.83 -7.98 -5.07
CA SER A 123 8.04 -8.71 -4.78
C SER A 123 9.26 -7.87 -5.12
N ILE A 124 10.06 -7.58 -4.11
CA ILE A 124 11.40 -7.02 -4.27
C ILE A 124 12.38 -8.14 -4.66
N SER A 125 12.12 -9.35 -4.16
CA SER A 125 12.93 -10.53 -4.42
C SER A 125 12.89 -10.99 -5.88
N ASP A 126 11.74 -10.81 -6.55
CA ASP A 126 11.52 -11.12 -7.97
C ASP A 126 11.47 -9.82 -8.82
N ALA A 127 12.29 -8.82 -8.48
CA ALA A 127 12.32 -7.57 -9.24
C ALA A 127 12.88 -7.80 -10.66
N PRO A 128 12.24 -7.26 -11.73
CA PRO A 128 12.69 -7.48 -13.08
C PRO A 128 14.05 -6.86 -13.35
N ILE A 129 14.97 -7.64 -13.89
CA ILE A 129 16.26 -7.16 -14.37
C ILE A 129 16.16 -6.89 -15.85
N SER A 130 16.38 -5.65 -16.27
CA SER A 130 16.28 -5.25 -17.67
C SER A 130 17.65 -5.03 -18.30
N TYR A 131 17.72 -5.16 -19.62
CA TYR A 131 18.87 -4.74 -20.37
C TYR A 131 18.84 -3.22 -20.66
N PRO A 132 20.03 -2.57 -20.77
CA PRO A 132 20.09 -1.19 -21.21
C PRO A 132 19.41 -0.99 -22.57
N ARG A 133 18.78 0.16 -22.77
CA ARG A 133 18.06 0.49 -24.01
C ARG A 133 18.91 0.29 -25.25
N SER A 134 20.21 0.57 -25.20
CA SER A 134 21.15 0.35 -26.30
C SER A 134 21.28 -1.12 -26.70
N TYR A 135 21.26 -2.03 -25.71
CA TYR A 135 21.26 -3.47 -26.00
C TYR A 135 19.91 -3.95 -26.53
N GLN A 136 18.82 -3.48 -25.98
CA GLN A 136 17.47 -3.77 -26.49
C GLN A 136 17.34 -3.35 -27.95
N GLN A 137 17.81 -2.14 -28.32
CA GLN A 137 17.79 -1.66 -29.69
C GLN A 137 18.65 -2.54 -30.61
N LEU A 138 19.80 -3.00 -30.17
CA LEU A 138 20.65 -3.93 -30.93
C LEU A 138 19.92 -5.26 -31.19
N LEU A 139 19.33 -5.85 -30.16
CA LEU A 139 18.54 -7.08 -30.29
C LEU A 139 17.36 -6.91 -31.27
N LEU A 140 16.61 -5.81 -31.16
CA LEU A 140 15.49 -5.52 -32.04
C LEU A 140 15.94 -5.27 -33.49
N ALA A 141 17.04 -4.57 -33.71
CA ALA A 141 17.61 -4.34 -35.05
C ALA A 141 18.03 -5.66 -35.70
N SER A 142 18.70 -6.52 -34.94
CA SER A 142 19.08 -7.87 -35.39
C SER A 142 17.86 -8.73 -35.73
N ALA A 143 16.86 -8.76 -34.84
CA ALA A 143 15.65 -9.56 -35.04
C ALA A 143 14.82 -9.11 -36.26
N ARG A 144 14.80 -7.80 -36.54
CA ARG A 144 14.08 -7.22 -37.68
C ARG A 144 14.81 -7.32 -39.02
N GLY A 145 16.09 -7.70 -39.01
CA GLY A 145 16.91 -7.84 -40.23
C GLY A 145 16.33 -8.86 -41.23
N ARG A 146 16.16 -8.45 -42.48
CA ARG A 146 15.66 -9.31 -43.57
C ARG A 146 16.78 -10.12 -44.23
N THR A 147 17.99 -9.61 -44.22
CA THR A 147 19.19 -10.28 -44.77
C THR A 147 20.11 -10.72 -43.63
N LEU A 148 20.99 -11.69 -43.91
CA LEU A 148 21.99 -12.14 -42.92
C LEU A 148 22.90 -10.98 -42.45
N ALA A 149 23.32 -10.12 -43.37
CA ALA A 149 24.11 -8.95 -43.05
C ALA A 149 23.38 -7.97 -42.11
N GLN A 150 22.08 -7.73 -42.32
CA GLN A 150 21.24 -6.92 -41.45
C GLN A 150 21.04 -7.54 -40.07
N ARG A 151 21.04 -8.87 -39.95
CA ARG A 151 20.93 -9.59 -38.67
C ARG A 151 22.25 -9.58 -37.87
N ILE A 152 23.38 -9.72 -38.58
CA ILE A 152 24.69 -9.78 -37.92
C ILE A 152 25.28 -8.39 -37.70
N GLY A 153 25.05 -7.44 -38.59
CA GLY A 153 25.65 -6.10 -38.55
C GLY A 153 25.52 -5.39 -37.17
N PRO A 154 24.34 -5.37 -36.53
CA PRO A 154 24.17 -4.77 -35.22
C PRO A 154 25.12 -5.33 -34.16
N TRP A 155 25.46 -6.63 -34.21
CA TRP A 155 26.33 -7.28 -33.23
C TRP A 155 27.78 -6.78 -33.27
N LEU A 156 28.22 -6.19 -34.38
CA LEU A 156 29.55 -5.58 -34.49
C LEU A 156 29.72 -4.35 -33.58
N SER A 157 28.60 -3.75 -33.17
CA SER A 157 28.56 -2.62 -32.22
C SER A 157 28.53 -3.04 -30.75
N LEU A 158 28.53 -4.33 -30.45
CA LEU A 158 28.46 -4.84 -29.08
C LEU A 158 29.65 -4.35 -28.24
N ARG A 159 29.35 -3.91 -27.01
CA ARG A 159 30.33 -3.42 -26.03
C ARG A 159 30.00 -3.97 -24.63
N PRO A 160 30.95 -4.10 -23.70
CA PRO A 160 30.68 -4.57 -22.32
C PRO A 160 29.57 -3.81 -21.61
N LYS A 161 29.41 -2.50 -21.87
CA LYS A 161 28.33 -1.68 -21.28
C LYS A 161 26.91 -2.17 -21.61
N HIS A 162 26.74 -2.93 -22.72
CA HIS A 162 25.43 -3.48 -23.12
C HIS A 162 24.98 -4.61 -22.19
N PHE A 163 25.89 -5.25 -21.47
CA PHE A 163 25.57 -6.33 -20.54
C PHE A 163 25.36 -5.84 -19.10
N LYS A 164 25.58 -4.54 -18.82
CA LYS A 164 25.34 -3.99 -17.49
C LYS A 164 23.85 -4.00 -17.22
N PRO A 165 23.34 -4.79 -16.24
CA PRO A 165 21.91 -4.87 -15.97
C PRO A 165 21.37 -3.53 -15.46
N VAL A 166 20.11 -3.26 -15.76
CA VAL A 166 19.34 -2.13 -15.22
C VAL A 166 18.33 -2.70 -14.24
N LEU A 167 18.51 -2.35 -12.98
CA LEU A 167 17.60 -2.73 -11.90
C LEU A 167 16.51 -1.67 -11.75
N PRO A 168 15.30 -2.04 -11.25
CA PRO A 168 14.30 -1.07 -10.85
C PRO A 168 14.91 -0.09 -9.83
N ALA A 169 14.78 1.20 -10.09
CA ALA A 169 15.31 2.23 -9.20
C ALA A 169 14.24 2.67 -8.21
N VAL A 170 14.58 2.68 -6.91
CA VAL A 170 13.76 3.25 -5.84
C VAL A 170 14.05 4.76 -5.73
N VAL A 171 14.06 5.44 -6.88
CA VAL A 171 14.46 6.85 -7.02
C VAL A 171 13.40 7.57 -7.84
N GLU A 172 12.98 8.75 -7.37
CA GLU A 172 12.08 9.61 -8.12
C GLU A 172 12.77 10.19 -9.36
N PRO A 173 12.25 9.95 -10.57
CA PRO A 173 12.90 10.40 -11.81
C PRO A 173 13.07 11.92 -11.92
N ARG A 174 12.18 12.69 -11.27
CA ARG A 174 12.18 14.16 -11.33
C ARG A 174 13.22 14.80 -10.44
N THR A 175 13.50 14.22 -9.28
CA THR A 175 14.42 14.78 -8.29
C THR A 175 15.75 14.05 -8.23
N GLY A 176 15.80 12.80 -8.72
CA GLY A 176 16.98 11.93 -8.57
C GLY A 176 17.20 11.44 -7.13
N LEU A 177 16.27 11.74 -6.21
CA LEU A 177 16.38 11.32 -4.81
C LEU A 177 15.62 10.01 -4.57
N SER A 178 16.16 9.16 -3.73
CA SER A 178 15.41 8.00 -3.22
C SER A 178 14.29 8.46 -2.28
N MET A 179 13.30 7.56 -2.02
CA MET A 179 12.22 7.82 -1.06
C MET A 179 12.78 8.23 0.30
N GLY A 180 13.79 7.53 0.79
CA GLY A 180 14.42 7.83 2.08
C GLY A 180 15.17 9.16 2.09
N GLN A 181 15.89 9.50 1.01
CA GLN A 181 16.54 10.82 0.89
C GLN A 181 15.52 11.96 0.85
N SER A 182 14.43 11.79 0.10
CA SER A 182 13.34 12.76 0.07
C SER A 182 12.68 12.93 1.44
N THR A 183 12.52 11.83 2.18
CA THR A 183 11.96 11.86 3.53
C THR A 183 12.93 12.51 4.53
N GLU A 184 14.24 12.33 4.37
CA GLU A 184 15.24 13.03 5.20
C GLU A 184 15.17 14.55 5.01
N VAL A 185 14.98 15.02 3.77
CA VAL A 185 14.73 16.44 3.49
C VAL A 185 13.47 16.93 4.20
N MET A 186 12.39 16.14 4.16
CA MET A 186 11.15 16.45 4.87
C MET A 186 11.37 16.49 6.40
N ALA A 187 12.05 15.49 6.96
CA ALA A 187 12.33 15.42 8.39
C ALA A 187 13.08 16.67 8.89
N LYS A 188 14.07 17.12 8.14
CA LYS A 188 14.83 18.35 8.44
C LYS A 188 13.96 19.60 8.33
N ARG A 189 13.19 19.74 7.24
CA ARG A 189 12.28 20.88 7.03
C ARG A 189 11.23 21.00 8.13
N TRP A 190 10.68 19.87 8.57
CA TRP A 190 9.68 19.81 9.63
C TRP A 190 10.28 19.67 11.03
N GLN A 191 11.61 19.65 11.16
CA GLN A 191 12.32 19.51 12.43
C GLN A 191 11.80 18.32 13.26
N ILE A 192 11.71 17.14 12.60
CA ILE A 192 11.31 15.90 13.26
C ILE A 192 12.53 15.29 13.94
N SER A 193 12.47 15.12 15.25
CA SER A 193 13.60 14.57 16.00
C SER A 193 13.81 13.08 15.72
N ARG A 194 15.04 12.60 15.87
CA ARG A 194 15.36 11.18 15.80
C ARG A 194 14.62 10.38 16.87
N GLN A 195 14.51 10.94 18.07
CA GLN A 195 13.85 10.31 19.20
C GLN A 195 12.36 10.07 18.94
N ASP A 196 11.66 11.05 18.37
CA ASP A 196 10.23 10.88 18.02
C ASP A 196 10.03 9.82 16.96
N GLN A 197 10.93 9.74 15.96
CA GLN A 197 10.90 8.71 14.93
C GLN A 197 11.13 7.31 15.52
N ASP A 198 12.13 7.15 16.39
CA ASP A 198 12.43 5.89 17.05
C ASP A 198 11.30 5.48 18.00
N LEU A 199 10.65 6.44 18.69
CA LEU A 199 9.49 6.17 19.54
C LEU A 199 8.31 5.63 18.73
N LEU A 200 7.97 6.26 17.61
CA LEU A 200 6.89 5.79 16.73
C LEU A 200 7.18 4.37 16.20
N ALA A 201 8.43 4.13 15.80
CA ALA A 201 8.85 2.79 15.34
C ALA A 201 8.77 1.74 16.44
N TYR A 202 9.23 2.07 17.64
CA TYR A 202 9.11 1.20 18.81
C TYR A 202 7.65 0.85 19.12
N GLU A 203 6.77 1.87 19.17
CA GLU A 203 5.34 1.67 19.40
C GLU A 203 4.71 0.77 18.33
N SER A 204 5.06 0.95 17.05
CA SER A 204 4.59 0.12 15.95
C SER A 204 4.95 -1.36 16.16
N HIS A 205 6.19 -1.66 16.52
CA HIS A 205 6.65 -3.02 16.81
C HIS A 205 5.96 -3.62 18.04
N MET A 206 5.82 -2.88 19.13
CA MET A 206 5.18 -3.38 20.35
C MET A 206 3.68 -3.66 20.13
N LYS A 207 2.97 -2.77 19.44
CA LYS A 207 1.56 -2.97 19.08
C LYS A 207 1.37 -4.18 18.15
N ALA A 208 2.24 -4.36 17.16
CA ALA A 208 2.20 -5.53 16.29
C ALA A 208 2.45 -6.83 17.06
N ALA A 209 3.46 -6.86 17.95
CA ALA A 209 3.78 -8.02 18.75
C ALA A 209 2.63 -8.40 19.70
N ALA A 210 1.99 -7.41 20.34
CA ALA A 210 0.82 -7.61 21.17
C ALA A 210 -0.35 -8.19 20.34
N ALA A 211 -0.62 -7.63 19.17
CA ALA A 211 -1.69 -8.09 18.28
C ALA A 211 -1.50 -9.54 17.82
N TRP A 212 -0.27 -9.96 17.50
CA TRP A 212 0.06 -11.36 17.21
C TRP A 212 -0.16 -12.26 18.42
N LYS A 213 0.30 -11.84 19.60
CA LYS A 213 0.13 -12.61 20.85
C LYS A 213 -1.34 -12.77 21.23
N GLU A 214 -2.18 -11.79 20.95
CA GLU A 214 -3.63 -11.80 21.21
C GLU A 214 -4.43 -12.60 20.16
N GLY A 215 -3.79 -13.14 19.12
CA GLY A 215 -4.48 -13.85 18.03
C GLY A 215 -5.26 -12.92 17.08
N PHE A 216 -5.03 -11.61 17.12
CA PHE A 216 -5.74 -10.65 16.25
C PHE A 216 -5.56 -10.97 14.76
N TYR A 217 -4.42 -11.52 14.38
CA TYR A 217 -4.09 -11.83 12.99
C TYR A 217 -4.46 -13.25 12.54
N ASP A 218 -4.96 -14.11 13.42
CA ASP A 218 -5.19 -15.55 13.12
C ASP A 218 -6.14 -15.79 11.97
N ASP A 219 -7.12 -14.90 11.78
CA ASP A 219 -8.08 -14.95 10.68
C ASP A 219 -7.76 -13.99 9.52
N LEU A 220 -6.76 -13.12 9.66
CA LEU A 220 -6.34 -12.18 8.62
C LEU A 220 -5.13 -12.68 7.83
N VAL A 221 -4.35 -13.60 8.38
CA VAL A 221 -3.09 -14.07 7.79
C VAL A 221 -3.15 -15.57 7.56
N VAL A 222 -2.84 -15.99 6.33
CA VAL A 222 -2.76 -17.41 5.97
C VAL A 222 -1.33 -17.80 5.64
N GLU A 223 -0.92 -18.99 6.04
CA GLU A 223 0.41 -19.50 5.74
C GLU A 223 0.69 -19.50 4.22
N PHE A 224 1.89 -19.08 3.83
CA PHE A 224 2.37 -19.16 2.46
C PHE A 224 3.87 -19.48 2.44
N ALA A 225 4.28 -20.41 1.57
CA ALA A 225 5.67 -20.84 1.40
C ALA A 225 6.41 -21.13 2.73
N GLY A 226 5.71 -21.75 3.69
CA GLY A 226 6.24 -22.13 4.99
C GLY A 226 6.33 -20.98 6.02
N LEU A 227 5.96 -19.75 5.64
CA LEU A 227 5.91 -18.62 6.58
C LEU A 227 4.49 -18.48 7.16
N LYS A 228 4.37 -18.43 8.49
CA LYS A 228 3.09 -18.33 9.21
C LYS A 228 2.81 -16.94 9.78
N ALA A 229 3.85 -16.13 9.96
CA ALA A 229 3.75 -14.80 10.54
C ALA A 229 4.75 -13.84 9.86
N ASP A 230 4.51 -12.53 9.98
CA ASP A 230 5.42 -11.52 9.46
C ASP A 230 6.82 -11.66 10.06
N ASN A 231 7.86 -11.70 9.24
CA ASN A 231 9.24 -11.85 9.72
C ASN A 231 10.00 -10.52 9.81
N ASN A 232 9.30 -9.40 9.65
CA ASN A 232 9.85 -8.05 9.83
C ASN A 232 9.74 -7.55 11.27
N MET A 233 8.74 -8.01 12.01
CA MET A 233 8.45 -7.57 13.37
C MET A 233 9.61 -7.89 14.33
N ARG A 234 9.92 -6.93 15.21
CA ARG A 234 10.99 -7.02 16.21
C ARG A 234 10.41 -6.84 17.62
N ALA A 235 9.84 -7.89 18.17
CA ALA A 235 9.28 -7.87 19.53
C ALA A 235 10.35 -7.60 20.62
N ASP A 236 11.62 -7.82 20.30
CA ASP A 236 12.78 -7.63 21.19
C ASP A 236 13.47 -6.27 21.02
N THR A 237 12.90 -5.34 20.22
CA THR A 237 13.48 -3.99 20.03
C THR A 237 13.30 -3.12 21.29
N SER A 238 14.14 -2.10 21.42
CA SER A 238 14.02 -1.07 22.47
C SER A 238 14.48 0.28 21.93
N LEU A 239 14.13 1.36 22.63
CA LEU A 239 14.59 2.71 22.26
C LEU A 239 16.11 2.82 22.25
N GLU A 240 16.81 2.14 23.18
CA GLU A 240 18.27 2.11 23.26
C GLU A 240 18.89 1.35 22.08
N LYS A 241 18.24 0.27 21.59
CA LYS A 241 18.68 -0.45 20.39
C LYS A 241 18.49 0.41 19.15
N LEU A 242 17.34 1.07 19.00
CA LEU A 242 17.03 1.97 17.88
C LEU A 242 17.99 3.16 17.83
N ALA A 243 18.27 3.80 18.96
CA ALA A 243 19.15 4.95 19.06
C ALA A 243 20.60 4.66 18.57
N LYS A 244 21.06 3.40 18.66
CA LYS A 244 22.38 2.97 18.20
C LYS A 244 22.50 2.79 16.67
N LEU A 245 21.36 2.77 15.95
CA LEU A 245 21.37 2.58 14.49
C LEU A 245 21.91 3.82 13.77
N ARG A 246 22.73 3.59 12.75
CA ARG A 246 23.29 4.66 11.92
C ARG A 246 22.25 5.18 10.93
N PRO A 247 22.28 6.48 10.59
CA PRO A 247 21.47 7.02 9.50
C PRO A 247 21.72 6.29 8.19
N SER A 248 20.65 6.00 7.44
CA SER A 248 20.71 5.20 6.21
C SER A 248 20.76 6.05 4.94
N PHE A 249 20.26 7.28 4.97
CA PHE A 249 20.07 8.10 3.76
C PHE A 249 20.87 9.41 3.76
N ASP A 250 21.34 9.84 4.91
CA ASP A 250 22.29 10.95 5.07
C ASP A 250 23.27 10.61 6.21
N PRO A 251 24.47 10.10 5.89
CA PRO A 251 25.44 9.66 6.89
C PRO A 251 25.94 10.76 7.84
N GLN A 252 25.88 12.04 7.44
CA GLN A 252 26.47 13.15 8.20
C GLN A 252 25.49 13.88 9.12
N GLY A 253 24.20 13.84 8.82
CA GLY A 253 23.19 14.60 9.58
C GLY A 253 21.78 14.05 9.47
N GLY A 254 21.66 12.81 9.06
CA GLY A 254 20.38 12.13 8.90
C GLY A 254 19.82 11.60 10.21
N THR A 255 18.50 11.41 10.20
CA THR A 255 17.73 10.90 11.34
C THR A 255 17.03 9.59 11.02
N ILE A 256 16.86 9.27 9.72
CA ILE A 256 16.19 8.05 9.27
C ILE A 256 17.16 6.88 9.25
N THR A 257 16.77 5.79 9.87
CA THR A 257 17.54 4.55 10.01
C THR A 257 16.77 3.34 9.51
N ALA A 258 17.43 2.19 9.44
CA ALA A 258 16.76 0.92 9.18
C ALA A 258 15.74 0.52 10.26
N GLY A 259 15.73 1.18 11.42
CA GLY A 259 14.80 0.90 12.53
C GLY A 259 13.54 1.76 12.51
N ASN A 260 13.56 2.94 11.86
CA ASN A 260 12.42 3.86 11.79
C ASN A 260 11.90 4.09 10.36
N ALA A 261 12.25 3.16 9.47
CA ALA A 261 11.77 3.04 8.09
C ALA A 261 11.26 1.62 7.83
N THR A 262 10.33 1.44 6.89
CA THR A 262 9.89 0.11 6.49
C THR A 262 11.01 -0.67 5.82
N PRO A 263 11.17 -1.98 6.10
CA PRO A 263 12.07 -2.83 5.34
C PRO A 263 11.51 -3.09 3.93
N LEU A 264 12.39 -3.40 2.99
CA LEU A 264 11.99 -3.95 1.70
C LEU A 264 11.32 -5.31 1.91
N THR A 265 10.14 -5.48 1.33
CA THR A 265 9.22 -6.55 1.72
C THR A 265 8.50 -7.14 0.52
N ASP A 266 8.26 -8.45 0.56
CA ASP A 266 7.45 -9.20 -0.39
C ASP A 266 6.12 -9.59 0.26
N GLY A 267 5.02 -9.61 -0.51
CA GLY A 267 3.74 -10.05 0.02
C GLY A 267 2.54 -9.65 -0.83
N ALA A 268 1.38 -10.16 -0.44
CA ALA A 268 0.10 -9.88 -1.09
C ALA A 268 -1.04 -9.80 -0.08
N SER A 269 -2.05 -9.02 -0.38
CA SER A 269 -3.29 -8.91 0.39
C SER A 269 -4.49 -8.69 -0.52
N ALA A 270 -5.68 -9.11 -0.06
CA ALA A 270 -6.93 -8.93 -0.76
C ALA A 270 -8.08 -8.70 0.23
N VAL A 271 -9.12 -7.98 -0.20
CA VAL A 271 -10.33 -7.69 0.56
C VAL A 271 -11.58 -7.91 -0.31
N LEU A 272 -12.58 -8.59 0.24
CA LEU A 272 -13.89 -8.78 -0.38
C LEU A 272 -14.80 -7.60 -0.02
N LEU A 273 -15.31 -6.92 -1.05
CA LEU A 273 -16.28 -5.85 -0.96
C LEU A 273 -17.59 -6.28 -1.62
N ALA A 274 -18.71 -5.88 -1.07
CA ALA A 274 -20.01 -6.22 -1.60
C ALA A 274 -21.08 -5.16 -1.29
N SER A 275 -22.22 -5.24 -1.97
CA SER A 275 -23.43 -4.59 -1.50
C SER A 275 -23.96 -5.29 -0.24
N GLU A 276 -24.70 -4.58 0.63
CA GLU A 276 -25.30 -5.19 1.83
C GLU A 276 -26.21 -6.36 1.45
N GLU A 277 -27.00 -6.22 0.38
CA GLU A 277 -27.95 -7.23 -0.09
C GLU A 277 -27.22 -8.50 -0.56
N TRP A 278 -26.10 -8.35 -1.25
CA TRP A 278 -25.30 -9.51 -1.70
C TRP A 278 -24.69 -10.24 -0.50
N ALA A 279 -24.13 -9.52 0.46
CA ALA A 279 -23.58 -10.09 1.68
C ALA A 279 -24.66 -10.80 2.51
N ALA A 280 -25.82 -10.17 2.68
CA ALA A 280 -26.96 -10.73 3.43
C ALA A 280 -27.49 -12.02 2.81
N ARG A 281 -27.70 -12.07 1.47
CA ARG A 281 -28.16 -13.28 0.77
C ARG A 281 -27.21 -14.49 0.96
N ARG A 282 -25.94 -14.22 1.27
CA ARG A 282 -24.91 -15.26 1.48
C ARG A 282 -24.57 -15.52 2.93
N ASN A 283 -25.28 -14.86 3.85
CA ASN A 283 -24.99 -14.90 5.29
C ASN A 283 -23.53 -14.55 5.61
N LEU A 284 -22.95 -13.62 4.85
CA LEU A 284 -21.57 -13.16 5.08
C LEU A 284 -21.57 -12.00 6.09
N PRO A 285 -20.53 -11.89 6.92
CA PRO A 285 -20.42 -10.79 7.87
C PRO A 285 -20.21 -9.46 7.13
N VAL A 286 -20.70 -8.38 7.72
CA VAL A 286 -20.32 -7.02 7.35
C VAL A 286 -19.51 -6.46 8.52
N LEU A 287 -18.20 -6.36 8.34
CA LEU A 287 -17.29 -5.86 9.38
C LEU A 287 -17.39 -4.34 9.54
N ALA A 288 -17.48 -3.64 8.42
CA ALA A 288 -17.60 -2.19 8.31
C ALA A 288 -17.99 -1.82 6.87
N TYR A 289 -18.10 -0.52 6.60
CA TYR A 289 -18.42 0.02 5.28
C TYR A 289 -17.31 0.94 4.78
N LEU A 290 -16.92 0.82 3.52
CA LEU A 290 -16.08 1.80 2.84
C LEU A 290 -16.95 2.98 2.45
N ARG A 291 -16.85 4.07 3.22
CA ARG A 291 -17.71 5.23 3.09
C ARG A 291 -17.24 6.23 2.04
N TYR A 292 -15.94 6.50 2.03
CA TYR A 292 -15.35 7.53 1.19
C TYR A 292 -13.90 7.16 0.82
N GLY A 293 -13.46 7.63 -0.32
CA GLY A 293 -12.08 7.51 -0.75
C GLY A 293 -11.65 8.73 -1.56
N LYS A 294 -10.40 9.19 -1.39
CA LYS A 294 -9.86 10.34 -2.11
C LYS A 294 -8.39 10.16 -2.42
N ALA A 295 -8.01 10.44 -3.64
CA ALA A 295 -6.62 10.57 -4.04
C ALA A 295 -6.22 12.05 -4.14
N TRP A 296 -4.94 12.33 -3.90
CA TRP A 296 -4.35 13.67 -4.00
C TRP A 296 -2.94 13.61 -4.53
N ALA A 297 -2.45 14.73 -5.06
CA ALA A 297 -1.06 14.88 -5.46
C ALA A 297 -0.54 16.27 -5.07
N VAL A 298 0.77 16.36 -4.83
CA VAL A 298 1.47 17.62 -4.49
C VAL A 298 2.59 17.89 -5.49
N ASP A 299 2.95 19.15 -5.67
CA ASP A 299 4.08 19.56 -6.48
C ASP A 299 5.40 19.41 -5.71
N PHE A 300 5.87 18.17 -5.64
CA PHE A 300 7.16 17.85 -5.03
C PHE A 300 8.35 18.16 -5.97
N ALA A 301 8.11 18.17 -7.28
CA ALA A 301 9.17 18.33 -8.27
C ALA A 301 9.77 19.74 -8.27
N SER A 302 8.96 20.76 -7.97
CA SER A 302 9.44 22.14 -7.80
C SER A 302 10.12 22.39 -6.45
N GLY A 303 10.09 21.44 -5.54
CA GLY A 303 10.59 21.60 -4.16
C GLY A 303 9.65 22.39 -3.23
N LYS A 304 8.47 22.81 -3.70
CA LYS A 304 7.48 23.50 -2.87
C LYS A 304 6.99 22.63 -1.74
N GLU A 305 6.70 21.37 -2.04
CA GLU A 305 6.22 20.43 -1.05
C GLU A 305 7.10 19.18 -0.96
N GLY A 306 7.04 18.49 0.18
CA GLY A 306 7.72 17.23 0.39
C GLY A 306 7.07 16.09 -0.38
N LEU A 307 7.87 15.17 -0.91
CA LEU A 307 7.42 14.05 -1.74
C LEU A 307 6.28 13.25 -1.12
N LEU A 308 6.32 12.99 0.19
CA LEU A 308 5.33 12.15 0.87
C LEU A 308 4.28 12.96 1.66
N MET A 309 4.12 14.26 1.36
CA MET A 309 3.19 15.14 2.06
C MET A 309 1.76 15.16 1.48
N ALA A 310 1.47 14.47 0.40
CA ALA A 310 0.13 14.44 -0.18
C ALA A 310 -0.99 14.04 0.83
N PRO A 311 -0.77 13.13 1.81
CA PRO A 311 -1.75 12.85 2.86
C PRO A 311 -2.14 14.07 3.69
N ALA A 312 -1.22 15.00 3.91
CA ALA A 312 -1.50 16.22 4.67
C ALA A 312 -2.55 17.12 3.97
N TYR A 313 -2.72 16.96 2.67
CA TYR A 313 -3.74 17.64 1.85
C TYR A 313 -4.97 16.78 1.59
N SER A 314 -4.80 15.49 1.29
CA SER A 314 -5.91 14.62 0.93
C SER A 314 -6.87 14.36 2.10
N VAL A 315 -6.35 14.22 3.33
CA VAL A 315 -7.18 14.03 4.52
C VAL A 315 -8.09 15.24 4.76
N PRO A 316 -7.60 16.49 4.90
CA PRO A 316 -8.48 17.63 5.09
C PRO A 316 -9.47 17.85 3.94
N ALA A 317 -9.07 17.59 2.70
CA ALA A 317 -9.98 17.67 1.57
C ALA A 317 -11.10 16.59 1.65
N MET A 318 -10.77 15.37 2.07
CA MET A 318 -11.74 14.30 2.30
C MET A 318 -12.66 14.62 3.47
N LEU A 319 -12.14 15.14 4.56
CA LEU A 319 -12.93 15.55 5.74
C LEU A 319 -13.94 16.64 5.38
N LYS A 320 -13.52 17.65 4.62
CA LYS A 320 -14.41 18.71 4.12
C LYS A 320 -15.56 18.14 3.28
N ASP A 321 -15.27 17.24 2.35
CA ASP A 321 -16.29 16.62 1.49
C ASP A 321 -17.25 15.73 2.29
N ALA A 322 -16.76 15.07 3.34
CA ALA A 322 -17.54 14.21 4.21
C ALA A 322 -18.30 14.96 5.33
N GLY A 323 -18.04 16.24 5.53
CA GLY A 323 -18.59 17.05 6.62
C GLY A 323 -18.11 16.59 8.01
N LEU A 324 -16.85 16.14 8.10
CA LEU A 324 -16.24 15.61 9.33
C LEU A 324 -15.03 16.45 9.74
N THR A 325 -14.66 16.32 11.01
CA THR A 325 -13.43 16.83 11.59
C THR A 325 -12.41 15.71 11.80
N LEU A 326 -11.14 16.05 12.01
CA LEU A 326 -10.10 15.07 12.28
C LEU A 326 -10.37 14.28 13.58
N GLN A 327 -11.10 14.86 14.53
CA GLN A 327 -11.39 14.29 15.85
C GLN A 327 -12.62 13.36 15.88
N ASP A 328 -13.38 13.25 14.75
CA ASP A 328 -14.56 12.39 14.65
C ASP A 328 -14.25 10.90 14.46
N PHE A 329 -12.97 10.53 14.57
CA PHE A 329 -12.50 9.17 14.34
C PHE A 329 -12.09 8.47 15.64
N ASP A 330 -12.47 7.20 15.74
CA ASP A 330 -12.09 6.34 16.86
C ASP A 330 -10.72 5.73 16.66
N TYR A 331 -10.33 5.47 15.38
CA TYR A 331 -9.03 4.89 15.02
C TYR A 331 -8.46 5.54 13.75
N TYR A 332 -7.13 5.57 13.70
CA TYR A 332 -6.35 6.08 12.57
C TYR A 332 -5.39 4.99 12.10
N GLU A 333 -5.49 4.61 10.84
CA GLU A 333 -4.54 3.75 10.16
C GLU A 333 -3.75 4.61 9.16
N ILE A 334 -2.58 5.06 9.57
CA ILE A 334 -1.68 5.86 8.75
C ILE A 334 -0.51 4.98 8.33
N HIS A 335 -0.32 4.83 7.03
CA HIS A 335 0.79 4.08 6.49
C HIS A 335 2.13 4.67 6.93
N GLU A 336 2.99 3.84 7.49
CA GLU A 336 4.29 4.21 8.03
C GLU A 336 5.39 3.81 7.04
N ALA A 337 5.49 4.47 5.87
CA ALA A 337 6.64 4.24 5.00
C ALA A 337 7.95 4.61 5.72
N PHE A 338 7.91 5.71 6.46
CA PHE A 338 8.93 6.20 7.37
C PHE A 338 8.24 6.83 8.58
N ALA A 339 8.79 6.66 9.78
CA ALA A 339 8.28 7.34 10.97
C ALA A 339 8.27 8.86 10.77
N ALA A 340 9.32 9.41 10.17
CA ALA A 340 9.41 10.84 9.86
C ALA A 340 8.25 11.32 8.98
N GLN A 341 7.84 10.56 7.97
CA GLN A 341 6.74 10.94 7.08
C GLN A 341 5.42 11.07 7.84
N VAL A 342 5.11 10.11 8.73
CA VAL A 342 3.92 10.18 9.58
C VAL A 342 3.96 11.42 10.46
N LEU A 343 5.08 11.65 11.14
CA LEU A 343 5.27 12.79 12.05
C LEU A 343 5.21 14.14 11.32
N CYS A 344 5.75 14.25 10.10
CA CYS A 344 5.60 15.45 9.26
C CYS A 344 4.12 15.73 8.97
N THR A 345 3.35 14.71 8.60
CA THR A 345 1.91 14.85 8.33
C THR A 345 1.16 15.32 9.58
N LEU A 346 1.40 14.70 10.74
CA LEU A 346 0.75 15.08 11.99
C LEU A 346 1.12 16.51 12.39
N LYS A 347 2.40 16.89 12.29
CA LYS A 347 2.89 18.24 12.61
C LYS A 347 2.29 19.30 11.69
N ALA A 348 2.08 18.97 10.40
CA ALA A 348 1.41 19.85 9.46
C ALA A 348 -0.04 20.13 9.88
N TRP A 349 -0.80 19.11 10.27
CA TRP A 349 -2.18 19.29 10.75
C TRP A 349 -2.28 20.09 12.04
N GLU A 350 -1.24 20.08 12.89
CA GLU A 350 -1.16 20.84 14.12
C GLU A 350 -0.65 22.29 13.92
N SER A 351 -0.05 22.62 12.76
CA SER A 351 0.51 23.94 12.48
C SER A 351 -0.55 24.94 12.00
N PRO A 352 -0.86 26.01 12.79
CA PRO A 352 -1.77 27.06 12.35
C PRO A 352 -1.32 27.75 11.07
N GLU A 353 -0.01 28.00 10.93
CA GLU A 353 0.59 28.67 9.79
C GLU A 353 0.44 27.82 8.51
N TRP A 354 0.84 26.55 8.60
CA TRP A 354 0.74 25.64 7.45
C TRP A 354 -0.73 25.41 7.05
N CYS A 355 -1.64 25.21 8.01
CA CYS A 355 -3.06 25.03 7.73
C CYS A 355 -3.67 26.26 7.06
N ARG A 356 -3.26 27.47 7.46
CA ARG A 356 -3.68 28.72 6.80
C ARG A 356 -3.12 28.82 5.38
N ASP A 357 -1.81 28.66 5.23
CA ASP A 357 -1.09 28.98 3.99
C ASP A 357 -1.25 27.87 2.93
N ALA A 358 -1.29 26.61 3.33
CA ALA A 358 -1.40 25.46 2.42
C ALA A 358 -2.84 24.99 2.19
N LEU A 359 -3.71 25.12 3.20
CA LEU A 359 -5.09 24.60 3.16
C LEU A 359 -6.15 25.70 3.14
N GLY A 360 -5.78 26.97 3.40
CA GLY A 360 -6.73 28.09 3.51
C GLY A 360 -7.66 27.98 4.72
N LEU A 361 -7.24 27.30 5.78
CA LEU A 361 -8.03 27.13 6.99
C LEU A 361 -7.80 28.24 7.99
N ALA A 362 -8.85 28.68 8.69
CA ALA A 362 -8.77 29.70 9.73
C ALA A 362 -8.11 29.18 11.04
N ALA A 363 -8.10 27.86 11.23
CA ALA A 363 -7.54 27.19 12.40
C ALA A 363 -6.84 25.89 11.98
N PRO A 364 -5.91 25.32 12.78
CA PRO A 364 -5.31 24.03 12.49
C PRO A 364 -6.37 22.92 12.51
N LEU A 365 -6.12 21.83 11.75
CA LEU A 365 -6.94 20.63 11.85
C LEU A 365 -6.95 20.04 13.27
N GLY A 366 -5.83 20.22 13.96
CA GLY A 366 -5.63 19.78 15.33
C GLY A 366 -4.85 18.48 15.43
N ARG A 367 -4.76 18.00 16.66
CA ARG A 367 -4.02 16.80 17.05
C ARG A 367 -4.90 15.57 17.01
N ILE A 368 -4.34 14.43 16.58
CA ILE A 368 -4.94 13.11 16.82
C ILE A 368 -4.44 12.54 18.15
N ASP A 369 -5.27 11.72 18.77
CA ASP A 369 -4.84 10.89 19.89
C ASP A 369 -3.96 9.74 19.36
N ARG A 370 -2.66 9.77 19.65
CA ARG A 370 -1.71 8.75 19.19
C ARG A 370 -1.96 7.36 19.78
N SER A 371 -2.71 7.25 20.88
CA SER A 371 -3.13 5.94 21.39
C SER A 371 -4.10 5.22 20.44
N LYS A 372 -4.78 5.97 19.58
CA LYS A 372 -5.69 5.48 18.54
C LYS A 372 -5.01 5.23 17.18
N LEU A 373 -3.72 5.55 17.06
CA LEU A 373 -2.95 5.41 15.82
C LEU A 373 -2.35 4.01 15.71
N ASN A 374 -2.64 3.32 14.59
CA ASN A 374 -2.06 2.02 14.23
C ASN A 374 -2.05 1.04 15.41
N ILE A 375 -3.21 0.85 16.05
CA ILE A 375 -3.32 0.15 17.35
C ILE A 375 -2.95 -1.34 17.31
N LYS A 376 -2.83 -1.91 16.12
CA LYS A 376 -2.36 -3.29 15.89
C LYS A 376 -0.98 -3.34 15.21
N GLY A 377 -0.24 -2.20 15.25
CA GLY A 377 1.03 -2.02 14.57
C GLY A 377 0.89 -1.59 13.12
N GLY A 378 1.84 -0.81 12.64
CA GLY A 378 1.88 -0.27 11.29
C GLY A 378 2.92 -0.92 10.38
N SER A 379 3.22 -0.27 9.28
CA SER A 379 4.08 -0.83 8.22
C SER A 379 5.55 -0.96 8.61
N ILE A 380 6.04 -0.17 9.56
CA ILE A 380 7.41 -0.32 10.08
C ILE A 380 7.59 -1.71 10.70
N ALA A 381 6.59 -2.17 11.45
CA ALA A 381 6.63 -3.48 12.11
C ALA A 381 6.26 -4.63 11.16
N THR A 382 5.16 -4.49 10.41
CA THR A 382 4.63 -5.58 9.58
C THR A 382 5.36 -5.73 8.25
N GLY A 383 5.93 -4.65 7.73
CA GLY A 383 6.49 -4.57 6.38
C GLY A 383 5.57 -3.84 5.39
N HIS A 384 6.11 -3.58 4.20
CA HIS A 384 5.47 -2.78 3.16
C HIS A 384 5.73 -3.37 1.76
N PRO A 385 5.02 -4.45 1.36
CA PRO A 385 4.98 -4.83 -0.05
C PRO A 385 4.09 -3.81 -0.77
N PHE A 386 4.67 -2.84 -1.40
CA PHE A 386 4.07 -1.59 -1.88
C PHE A 386 2.57 -1.64 -2.18
N ALA A 387 2.18 -2.36 -3.24
CA ALA A 387 0.79 -2.44 -3.67
C ALA A 387 -0.13 -3.19 -2.68
N ALA A 388 0.40 -4.07 -1.83
CA ALA A 388 -0.40 -4.85 -0.89
C ALA A 388 -0.84 -4.06 0.36
N THR A 389 -0.22 -2.92 0.63
CA THR A 389 -0.41 -2.21 1.91
C THR A 389 -1.83 -1.69 2.11
N GLY A 390 -2.48 -1.20 1.06
CA GLY A 390 -3.81 -0.59 1.18
C GLY A 390 -4.87 -1.56 1.69
N THR A 391 -5.03 -2.73 1.07
CA THR A 391 -6.02 -3.74 1.49
C THR A 391 -5.67 -4.42 2.82
N ARG A 392 -4.38 -4.52 3.16
CA ARG A 392 -3.96 -4.89 4.52
C ARG A 392 -4.53 -3.90 5.55
N ILE A 393 -4.39 -2.61 5.31
CA ILE A 393 -4.90 -1.55 6.20
C ILE A 393 -6.43 -1.59 6.26
N VAL A 394 -7.12 -1.69 5.12
CA VAL A 394 -8.60 -1.78 5.07
C VAL A 394 -9.11 -2.96 5.90
N SER A 395 -8.51 -4.14 5.74
CA SER A 395 -8.90 -5.35 6.46
C SER A 395 -8.63 -5.24 7.97
N THR A 396 -7.49 -4.68 8.34
CA THR A 396 -7.12 -4.43 9.75
C THR A 396 -8.11 -3.48 10.41
N LEU A 397 -8.38 -2.33 9.79
CA LEU A 397 -9.29 -1.32 10.33
C LEU A 397 -10.73 -1.81 10.43
N ALA A 398 -11.22 -2.50 9.39
CA ALA A 398 -12.57 -3.08 9.41
C ALA A 398 -12.73 -4.07 10.57
N LYS A 399 -11.73 -4.94 10.81
CA LYS A 399 -11.74 -5.86 11.96
C LYS A 399 -11.65 -5.12 13.29
N ILE A 400 -10.82 -4.08 13.42
CA ILE A 400 -10.74 -3.24 14.62
C ILE A 400 -12.11 -2.66 14.95
N LEU A 401 -12.78 -2.05 13.98
CA LEU A 401 -14.13 -1.48 14.16
C LEU A 401 -15.15 -2.56 14.54
N ALA A 402 -15.12 -3.72 13.88
CA ALA A 402 -16.03 -4.83 14.18
C ALA A 402 -15.84 -5.40 15.59
N SER A 403 -14.59 -5.43 16.07
CA SER A 403 -14.24 -5.95 17.40
C SER A 403 -14.50 -4.97 18.55
N ASN A 404 -14.81 -3.70 18.25
CA ASN A 404 -15.04 -2.65 19.23
C ASN A 404 -16.43 -2.02 19.04
N PRO A 405 -17.50 -2.53 19.70
CA PRO A 405 -18.88 -2.13 19.44
C PRO A 405 -19.17 -0.64 19.62
N GLY A 406 -18.37 0.08 20.41
CA GLY A 406 -18.50 1.52 20.62
C GLY A 406 -17.83 2.38 19.53
N ALA A 407 -16.96 1.78 18.72
CA ALA A 407 -16.27 2.50 17.65
C ALA A 407 -17.12 2.62 16.40
N LYS A 408 -17.11 3.80 15.80
CA LYS A 408 -17.95 4.14 14.63
C LYS A 408 -17.13 4.39 13.38
N ARG A 409 -15.96 5.01 13.50
CA ARG A 409 -15.21 5.49 12.34
C ARG A 409 -13.71 5.23 12.45
N GLY A 410 -13.13 4.90 11.31
CA GLY A 410 -11.70 4.82 11.13
C GLY A 410 -11.24 5.61 9.91
N LEU A 411 -10.09 6.27 10.02
CA LEU A 411 -9.44 7.02 8.95
C LEU A 411 -8.27 6.22 8.42
N ILE A 412 -8.18 6.09 7.10
CA ILE A 412 -7.02 5.51 6.40
C ILE A 412 -6.28 6.62 5.66
N SER A 413 -4.95 6.61 5.77
CA SER A 413 -4.06 7.54 5.06
C SER A 413 -2.81 6.83 4.58
N VAL A 414 -2.60 6.83 3.25
CA VAL A 414 -1.46 6.17 2.59
C VAL A 414 -0.73 7.19 1.73
N CYS A 415 0.53 7.48 2.06
CA CYS A 415 1.43 8.22 1.17
C CYS A 415 1.93 7.32 0.04
N THR A 416 2.26 7.90 -1.11
CA THR A 416 2.76 7.14 -2.25
C THR A 416 3.91 7.86 -2.95
N ALA A 417 4.76 7.11 -3.64
CA ALA A 417 5.71 7.65 -4.59
C ALA A 417 5.02 8.55 -5.63
N GLY A 418 5.77 9.46 -6.25
CA GLY A 418 5.24 10.41 -7.23
C GLY A 418 4.49 11.59 -6.61
N GLY A 419 4.68 11.89 -5.33
CA GLY A 419 4.02 13.01 -4.66
C GLY A 419 2.52 12.81 -4.46
N MET A 420 2.05 11.57 -4.39
CA MET A 420 0.63 11.27 -4.27
C MET A 420 0.25 10.73 -2.88
N GLY A 421 -1.04 10.66 -2.61
CA GLY A 421 -1.62 10.03 -1.43
C GLY A 421 -3.02 9.53 -1.71
N VAL A 422 -3.41 8.47 -1.00
CA VAL A 422 -4.76 7.92 -1.03
C VAL A 422 -5.28 7.83 0.40
N THR A 423 -6.50 8.31 0.60
CA THR A 423 -7.15 8.32 1.91
C THR A 423 -8.54 7.73 1.82
N ALA A 424 -9.04 7.17 2.92
CA ALA A 424 -10.38 6.62 2.97
C ALA A 424 -11.00 6.77 4.36
N ILE A 425 -12.34 6.73 4.40
CA ILE A 425 -13.15 6.64 5.61
C ILE A 425 -13.82 5.28 5.63
N VAL A 426 -13.67 4.58 6.74
CA VAL A 426 -14.36 3.32 7.04
C VAL A 426 -15.30 3.56 8.21
N GLU A 427 -16.57 3.16 8.08
CA GLU A 427 -17.62 3.32 9.12
C GLU A 427 -18.24 1.98 9.47
N ARG A 428 -18.81 1.94 10.69
CA ARG A 428 -19.62 0.81 11.16
C ARG A 428 -21.08 1.20 11.35
#